data_48a00dd65819256966e5e94468903688
#
_entry.id   48a00dd65819256966e5e94468903688
#
_cell.length_a   1.000
_cell.length_b   1.000
_cell.length_c   1.000
_cell.angle_alpha   90.00
_cell.angle_beta   90.00
_cell.angle_gamma   90.00
#
_symmetry.space_group_name_H-M   'P 1'
#
loop_
_entity.id
_entity.type
_entity.pdbx_description
1 polymer ?
#
loop_
_entity_poly.entity_id
_entity_poly.type
_entity_poly.pdbx_seq_one_letter_code
_entity_poly.pdbx_strand_id
1 'polypeptide(L)'
;QGLSCQLMKMTHDHLRESGYYGAVLVPAGVGLFSMYEKLGYRGFCPMERRSVLPGVPAAIEQLDVEQYAALRRQYLPENGVLQEGAMLDFLAGYNRLYSGQNCLLAAAQEEDTLYIQEFLGDAEALPGVVAALGAKSAKVRLPGGSKPFAMYLGFTEDRQEPSYFGIALD
;
A
#
# COMPACT_ATOMS: atom_id res chain seq x y z
N GLN A 1 -20.61 16.47 18.08
CA GLN A 1 -19.51 15.78 17.41
C GLN A 1 -20.07 14.80 16.41
N GLY A 2 -19.66 14.94 15.19
CA GLY A 2 -20.22 14.67 13.94
C GLY A 2 -20.69 13.24 13.64
N LEU A 3 -21.62 13.18 12.72
CA LEU A 3 -22.18 11.98 12.12
C LEU A 3 -21.10 10.98 11.69
N SER A 4 -19.93 11.45 11.20
CA SER A 4 -18.79 10.60 10.82
C SER A 4 -18.25 9.75 11.97
N CYS A 5 -18.10 10.31 13.18
CA CYS A 5 -17.65 9.55 14.35
C CYS A 5 -18.68 8.49 14.79
N GLN A 6 -19.98 8.79 14.65
CA GLN A 6 -21.03 7.83 14.95
C GLN A 6 -21.03 6.69 13.94
N LEU A 7 -20.93 6.98 12.66
CA LEU A 7 -20.83 5.97 11.60
C LEU A 7 -19.60 5.07 11.79
N MET A 8 -18.45 5.66 12.10
CA MET A 8 -17.24 4.88 12.36
C MET A 8 -17.43 3.92 13.54
N LYS A 9 -18.03 4.38 14.65
CA LYS A 9 -18.30 3.50 15.80
C LYS A 9 -19.24 2.35 15.42
N MET A 10 -20.34 2.66 14.74
CA MET A 10 -21.27 1.62 14.26
C MET A 10 -20.58 0.60 13.35
N THR A 11 -19.70 1.09 12.45
CA THR A 11 -18.90 0.21 11.59
C THR A 11 -17.97 -0.68 12.41
N HIS A 12 -17.27 -0.13 13.42
CA HIS A 12 -16.40 -0.92 14.28
C HIS A 12 -17.17 -1.99 15.07
N ASP A 13 -18.35 -1.65 15.60
CA ASP A 13 -19.18 -2.59 16.33
C ASP A 13 -19.65 -3.73 15.42
N HIS A 14 -20.11 -3.40 14.21
CA HIS A 14 -20.48 -4.39 13.22
C HIS A 14 -19.30 -5.30 12.80
N LEU A 15 -18.10 -4.74 12.60
CA LEU A 15 -16.91 -5.52 12.28
C LEU A 15 -16.52 -6.47 13.41
N ARG A 16 -16.60 -6.02 14.69
CA ARG A 16 -16.37 -6.89 15.86
C ARG A 16 -17.38 -8.04 15.92
N GLU A 17 -18.66 -7.74 15.78
CA GLU A 17 -19.73 -8.73 15.78
C GLU A 17 -19.59 -9.74 14.63
N SER A 18 -19.05 -9.29 13.49
CA SER A 18 -18.76 -10.13 12.33
C SER A 18 -17.45 -10.94 12.45
N GLY A 19 -16.73 -10.83 13.57
CA GLY A 19 -15.52 -11.61 13.86
C GLY A 19 -14.26 -11.09 13.19
N TYR A 20 -14.23 -9.83 12.72
CA TYR A 20 -13.00 -9.21 12.22
C TYR A 20 -12.05 -8.88 13.37
N TYR A 21 -10.75 -9.02 13.13
CA TYR A 21 -9.70 -8.80 14.13
C TYR A 21 -9.26 -7.35 14.26
N GLY A 22 -9.58 -6.51 13.30
CA GLY A 22 -9.22 -5.10 13.28
C GLY A 22 -9.65 -4.40 12.00
N ALA A 23 -9.40 -3.10 11.96
CA ALA A 23 -9.64 -2.26 10.80
C ALA A 23 -8.37 -1.50 10.43
N VAL A 24 -8.11 -1.39 9.12
CA VAL A 24 -7.01 -0.60 8.56
C VAL A 24 -7.59 0.50 7.70
N LEU A 25 -6.99 1.67 7.75
CA LEU A 25 -7.30 2.78 6.86
C LEU A 25 -6.05 3.60 6.54
N VAL A 26 -6.12 4.32 5.44
CA VAL A 26 -5.13 5.36 5.08
C VAL A 26 -5.82 6.71 5.18
N PRO A 27 -5.38 7.60 6.09
CA PRO A 27 -5.95 8.95 6.18
C PRO A 27 -5.67 9.75 4.90
N ALA A 28 -6.70 10.36 4.31
CA ALA A 28 -6.56 11.17 3.09
C ALA A 28 -5.76 12.47 3.30
N GLY A 29 -5.40 12.80 4.54
CA GLY A 29 -4.58 13.97 4.85
C GLY A 29 -4.07 13.95 6.27
N VAL A 30 -2.98 14.69 6.51
CA VAL A 30 -2.25 14.70 7.79
C VAL A 30 -3.15 15.11 8.98
N GLY A 31 -4.09 16.02 8.77
CA GLY A 31 -5.01 16.46 9.83
C GLY A 31 -5.99 15.39 10.31
N LEU A 32 -6.18 14.31 9.55
CA LEU A 32 -7.11 13.23 9.90
C LEU A 32 -6.49 12.21 10.87
N PHE A 33 -5.17 12.13 10.98
CA PHE A 33 -4.51 11.22 11.91
C PHE A 33 -5.02 11.44 13.35
N SER A 34 -5.01 12.68 13.83
CA SER A 34 -5.47 12.99 15.19
C SER A 34 -6.97 12.71 15.41
N MET A 35 -7.78 12.74 14.36
CA MET A 35 -9.18 12.33 14.44
C MET A 35 -9.30 10.82 14.64
N TYR A 36 -8.56 10.03 13.87
CA TYR A 36 -8.58 8.58 13.99
C TYR A 36 -7.90 8.08 15.27
N GLU A 37 -6.86 8.76 15.76
CA GLU A 37 -6.28 8.47 17.09
C GLU A 37 -7.30 8.56 18.22
N LYS A 38 -8.20 9.56 18.18
CA LYS A 38 -9.31 9.68 19.15
C LYS A 38 -10.34 8.55 19.05
N LEU A 39 -10.36 7.82 17.93
CA LEU A 39 -11.18 6.63 17.73
C LEU A 39 -10.42 5.33 18.08
N GLY A 40 -9.18 5.44 18.57
CA GLY A 40 -8.34 4.32 19.00
C GLY A 40 -7.40 3.76 17.95
N TYR A 41 -7.34 4.37 16.76
CA TYR A 41 -6.38 3.95 15.74
C TYR A 41 -4.96 4.35 16.11
N ARG A 42 -4.00 3.52 15.74
CA ARG A 42 -2.56 3.79 15.85
C ARG A 42 -1.93 3.81 14.46
N GLY A 43 -0.99 4.73 14.25
CA GLY A 43 -0.24 4.80 13.00
C GLY A 43 0.74 3.65 12.87
N PHE A 44 0.85 3.06 11.67
CA PHE A 44 1.82 2.02 11.33
C PHE A 44 2.31 2.17 9.89
N CYS A 45 3.21 1.29 9.47
CA CYS A 45 3.75 1.24 8.12
C CYS A 45 4.31 2.60 7.68
N PRO A 46 5.40 3.11 8.32
CA PRO A 46 5.99 4.36 7.89
C PRO A 46 6.50 4.24 6.46
N MET A 47 6.17 5.24 5.65
CA MET A 47 6.54 5.31 4.24
C MET A 47 7.20 6.63 3.92
N GLU A 48 8.16 6.58 3.01
CA GLU A 48 8.76 7.76 2.39
C GLU A 48 8.49 7.82 0.89
N ARG A 49 8.46 9.02 0.35
CA ARG A 49 8.35 9.24 -1.09
C ARG A 49 9.71 9.63 -1.64
N ARG A 50 10.13 8.94 -2.70
CA ARG A 50 11.37 9.23 -3.43
C ARG A 50 11.09 9.53 -4.89
N SER A 51 11.92 10.40 -5.48
CA SER A 51 12.00 10.57 -6.92
C SER A 51 13.15 9.73 -7.46
N VAL A 52 12.90 9.03 -8.56
CA VAL A 52 13.88 8.14 -9.21
C VAL A 52 14.00 8.53 -10.67
N LEU A 53 15.23 8.60 -11.18
CA LEU A 53 15.52 8.80 -12.60
C LEU A 53 15.78 7.45 -13.29
N PRO A 54 15.54 7.36 -14.61
CA PRO A 54 15.80 6.13 -15.34
C PRO A 54 17.31 5.80 -15.38
N GLY A 55 17.62 4.52 -15.33
CA GLY A 55 18.95 3.96 -15.46
C GLY A 55 19.09 3.08 -16.70
N VAL A 56 19.79 1.96 -16.58
CA VAL A 56 19.85 0.94 -17.63
C VAL A 56 18.57 0.11 -17.54
N PRO A 57 17.83 -0.09 -18.65
CA PRO A 57 16.58 -0.83 -18.63
C PRO A 57 16.73 -2.24 -18.07
N ALA A 58 15.87 -2.59 -17.11
CA ALA A 58 15.77 -3.93 -16.55
C ALA A 58 14.75 -4.79 -17.31
N ALA A 59 14.86 -6.12 -17.19
CA ALA A 59 13.79 -7.00 -17.67
C ALA A 59 12.57 -6.87 -16.74
N ILE A 60 11.41 -6.58 -17.32
CA ILE A 60 10.14 -6.41 -16.62
C ILE A 60 9.05 -7.15 -17.36
N GLU A 61 8.18 -7.82 -16.63
CA GLU A 61 7.00 -8.51 -17.11
C GLU A 61 5.75 -7.86 -16.53
N GLN A 62 4.74 -7.62 -17.36
CA GLN A 62 3.42 -7.21 -16.89
C GLN A 62 2.63 -8.44 -16.44
N LEU A 63 2.01 -8.34 -15.29
CA LEU A 63 1.27 -9.42 -14.64
C LEU A 63 -0.24 -9.16 -14.70
N ASP A 64 -0.99 -10.24 -14.66
CA ASP A 64 -2.40 -10.19 -14.26
C ASP A 64 -2.54 -10.14 -12.72
N VAL A 65 -3.78 -9.99 -12.25
CA VAL A 65 -4.08 -9.82 -10.82
C VAL A 65 -3.74 -11.09 -10.02
N GLU A 66 -3.99 -12.27 -10.59
CA GLU A 66 -3.74 -13.56 -9.92
C GLU A 66 -2.24 -13.82 -9.77
N GLN A 67 -1.47 -13.58 -10.84
CA GLN A 67 -0.02 -13.69 -10.83
C GLN A 67 0.60 -12.72 -9.81
N TYR A 68 0.12 -11.46 -9.79
CA TYR A 68 0.59 -10.45 -8.84
C TYR A 68 0.29 -10.86 -7.41
N ALA A 69 -0.93 -11.31 -7.11
CA ALA A 69 -1.30 -11.76 -5.77
C ALA A 69 -0.41 -12.92 -5.28
N ALA A 70 -0.15 -13.90 -6.15
CA ALA A 70 0.69 -15.04 -5.82
C ALA A 70 2.14 -14.63 -5.48
N LEU A 71 2.73 -13.75 -6.29
CA LEU A 71 4.07 -13.22 -6.05
C LEU A 71 4.10 -12.29 -4.82
N ARG A 72 3.08 -11.45 -4.65
CA ARG A 72 3.00 -10.51 -3.54
C ARG A 72 3.06 -11.22 -2.18
N ARG A 73 2.45 -12.39 -2.04
CA ARG A 73 2.55 -13.21 -0.82
C ARG A 73 3.99 -13.57 -0.45
N GLN A 74 4.87 -13.71 -1.44
CA GLN A 74 6.28 -14.05 -1.23
C GLN A 74 7.13 -12.84 -0.86
N TYR A 75 6.75 -11.65 -1.37
CA TYR A 75 7.47 -10.40 -1.14
C TYR A 75 7.00 -9.63 0.09
N LEU A 76 5.80 -9.90 0.59
CA LEU A 76 5.28 -9.23 1.78
C LEU A 76 6.12 -9.54 3.01
N PRO A 77 6.42 -8.53 3.84
CA PRO A 77 7.00 -8.78 5.14
C PRO A 77 6.04 -9.57 6.04
N GLU A 78 6.59 -10.19 7.06
CA GLU A 78 5.79 -10.89 8.08
C GLU A 78 4.70 -9.96 8.65
N ASN A 79 3.48 -10.45 8.80
CA ASN A 79 2.28 -9.69 9.19
C ASN A 79 1.90 -8.55 8.24
N GLY A 80 2.35 -8.55 7.00
CA GLY A 80 1.86 -7.65 5.96
C GLY A 80 0.39 -7.92 5.63
N VAL A 81 -0.38 -6.86 5.37
CA VAL A 81 -1.80 -7.00 5.00
C VAL A 81 -1.93 -7.59 3.60
N LEU A 82 -2.62 -8.71 3.50
CA LEU A 82 -3.00 -9.28 2.21
C LEU A 82 -4.13 -8.45 1.60
N GLN A 83 -3.87 -7.87 0.44
CA GLN A 83 -4.85 -7.17 -0.37
C GLN A 83 -5.13 -8.04 -1.60
N GLU A 84 -6.19 -8.83 -1.54
CA GLU A 84 -6.52 -9.88 -2.52
C GLU A 84 -7.99 -9.83 -2.91
N GLY A 85 -8.37 -10.63 -3.90
CA GLY A 85 -9.73 -10.71 -4.41
C GLY A 85 -10.24 -9.37 -4.91
N ALA A 86 -11.51 -9.06 -4.66
CA ALA A 86 -12.17 -7.85 -5.15
C ALA A 86 -11.44 -6.54 -4.80
N MET A 87 -10.68 -6.50 -3.69
CA MET A 87 -9.88 -5.32 -3.33
C MET A 87 -8.72 -5.15 -4.30
N LEU A 88 -8.00 -6.22 -4.63
CA LEU A 88 -6.88 -6.14 -5.57
C LEU A 88 -7.37 -5.88 -6.99
N ASP A 89 -8.49 -6.48 -7.40
CA ASP A 89 -9.14 -6.20 -8.70
C ASP A 89 -9.48 -4.72 -8.84
N PHE A 90 -10.04 -4.13 -7.79
CA PHE A 90 -10.37 -2.71 -7.77
C PHE A 90 -9.10 -1.83 -7.88
N LEU A 91 -8.06 -2.13 -7.11
CA LEU A 91 -6.79 -1.39 -7.14
C LEU A 91 -6.05 -1.56 -8.47
N ALA A 92 -6.13 -2.72 -9.10
CA ALA A 92 -5.57 -2.99 -10.43
C ALA A 92 -6.26 -2.20 -11.54
N GLY A 93 -7.50 -1.76 -11.33
CA GLY A 93 -8.19 -0.83 -12.23
C GLY A 93 -7.51 0.55 -12.37
N TYR A 94 -6.70 0.94 -11.39
CA TYR A 94 -5.95 2.21 -11.36
C TYR A 94 -4.44 2.02 -11.57
N ASN A 95 -3.96 0.79 -11.52
CA ASN A 95 -2.53 0.47 -11.60
C ASN A 95 -2.30 -0.66 -12.59
N ARG A 96 -1.14 -0.64 -13.25
CA ARG A 96 -0.59 -1.80 -13.92
C ARG A 96 0.34 -2.53 -12.97
N LEU A 97 0.34 -3.84 -13.04
CA LEU A 97 1.07 -4.73 -12.15
C LEU A 97 2.26 -5.34 -12.89
N TYR A 98 3.43 -5.33 -12.26
CA TYR A 98 4.65 -5.80 -12.90
C TYR A 98 5.52 -6.60 -11.95
N SER A 99 6.31 -7.53 -12.50
CA SER A 99 7.46 -8.13 -11.84
C SER A 99 8.75 -7.82 -12.59
N GLY A 100 9.84 -7.76 -11.87
CA GLY A 100 11.20 -7.67 -12.41
C GLY A 100 12.14 -8.58 -11.63
N GLN A 101 13.42 -8.53 -11.96
CA GLN A 101 14.40 -9.26 -11.18
C GLN A 101 14.43 -8.72 -9.74
N ASN A 102 14.01 -9.57 -8.78
CA ASN A 102 13.95 -9.26 -7.34
C ASN A 102 13.01 -8.08 -6.97
N CYS A 103 12.02 -7.76 -7.78
CA CYS A 103 11.04 -6.74 -7.43
C CYS A 103 9.65 -7.04 -7.97
N LEU A 104 8.66 -6.47 -7.29
CA LEU A 104 7.25 -6.49 -7.64
C LEU A 104 6.69 -5.09 -7.44
N LEU A 105 5.87 -4.60 -8.37
CA LEU A 105 5.33 -3.24 -8.27
C LEU A 105 3.94 -3.09 -8.86
N ALA A 106 3.20 -2.16 -8.27
CA ALA A 106 1.96 -1.62 -8.83
C ALA A 106 2.17 -0.14 -9.15
N ALA A 107 1.92 0.24 -10.39
CA ALA A 107 2.23 1.59 -10.87
C ALA A 107 1.20 2.10 -11.86
N ALA A 108 0.98 3.42 -11.85
CA ALA A 108 0.28 4.16 -12.88
C ALA A 108 1.25 5.10 -13.60
N GLN A 109 1.04 5.34 -14.87
CA GLN A 109 1.86 6.29 -15.64
C GLN A 109 0.99 7.45 -16.09
N GLU A 110 1.44 8.66 -15.78
CA GLU A 110 0.85 9.90 -16.25
C GLU A 110 1.92 10.68 -17.00
N GLU A 111 1.67 10.90 -18.29
CA GLU A 111 2.65 11.52 -19.20
C GLU A 111 4.02 10.80 -19.13
N ASP A 112 5.06 11.52 -18.71
CA ASP A 112 6.44 11.04 -18.61
C ASP A 112 6.82 10.57 -17.19
N THR A 113 5.86 10.58 -16.24
CA THR A 113 6.09 10.23 -14.83
C THR A 113 5.41 8.92 -14.47
N LEU A 114 6.17 8.01 -13.87
CA LEU A 114 5.68 6.76 -13.31
C LEU A 114 5.39 6.95 -11.82
N TYR A 115 4.15 6.72 -11.40
CA TYR A 115 3.72 6.74 -10.01
C TYR A 115 3.67 5.31 -9.48
N ILE A 116 4.67 4.93 -8.69
CA ILE A 116 4.78 3.58 -8.13
C ILE A 116 4.12 3.59 -6.74
N GLN A 117 2.90 3.06 -6.68
CA GLN A 117 2.08 3.01 -5.48
C GLN A 117 2.56 1.94 -4.50
N GLU A 118 3.00 0.80 -5.01
CA GLU A 118 3.64 -0.25 -4.23
C GLU A 118 4.90 -0.70 -4.94
N PHE A 119 5.97 -0.84 -4.16
CA PHE A 119 7.21 -1.47 -4.60
C PHE A 119 7.71 -2.41 -3.49
N LEU A 120 7.87 -3.66 -3.84
CA LEU A 120 8.36 -4.71 -2.95
C LEU A 120 9.62 -5.31 -3.57
N GLY A 121 10.62 -5.56 -2.74
CA GLY A 121 11.90 -6.11 -3.16
C GLY A 121 13.05 -5.12 -3.10
N ASP A 122 14.05 -5.29 -3.98
CA ASP A 122 15.30 -4.52 -3.96
C ASP A 122 15.12 -3.14 -4.63
N ALA A 123 15.24 -2.08 -3.84
CA ALA A 123 15.11 -0.71 -4.32
C ALA A 123 16.18 -0.28 -5.35
N GLU A 124 17.30 -0.99 -5.43
CA GLU A 124 18.34 -0.77 -6.44
C GLU A 124 17.84 -1.10 -7.86
N ALA A 125 16.78 -1.87 -8.00
CA ALA A 125 16.13 -2.16 -9.28
C ALA A 125 15.34 -0.97 -9.85
N LEU A 126 14.97 0.01 -9.03
CA LEU A 126 14.08 1.12 -9.43
C LEU A 126 14.52 1.89 -10.67
N PRO A 127 15.79 2.34 -10.82
CA PRO A 127 16.21 3.05 -12.03
C PRO A 127 16.01 2.22 -13.31
N GLY A 128 16.27 0.92 -13.23
CA GLY A 128 16.08 -0.01 -14.34
C GLY A 128 14.60 -0.21 -14.68
N VAL A 129 13.73 -0.27 -13.70
CA VAL A 129 12.26 -0.33 -13.85
C VAL A 129 11.75 0.93 -14.56
N VAL A 130 12.15 2.11 -14.11
CA VAL A 130 11.75 3.39 -14.72
C VAL A 130 12.13 3.46 -16.19
N ALA A 131 13.36 3.05 -16.50
CA ALA A 131 13.86 3.01 -17.89
C ALA A 131 13.10 1.99 -18.76
N ALA A 132 12.84 0.78 -18.23
CA ALA A 132 12.13 -0.27 -18.95
C ALA A 132 10.68 0.10 -19.28
N LEU A 133 10.01 0.87 -18.41
CA LEU A 133 8.66 1.38 -18.64
C LEU A 133 8.62 2.68 -19.47
N GLY A 134 9.77 3.18 -19.92
CA GLY A 134 9.87 4.34 -20.81
C GLY A 134 9.52 5.68 -20.14
N ALA A 135 9.55 5.75 -18.80
CA ALA A 135 9.29 6.97 -18.08
C ALA A 135 10.55 7.83 -17.92
N LYS A 136 10.38 9.17 -17.91
CA LYS A 136 11.50 10.11 -17.67
C LYS A 136 11.83 10.28 -16.19
N SER A 137 10.87 9.94 -15.32
CA SER A 137 11.05 9.95 -13.87
C SER A 137 10.02 9.04 -13.20
N ALA A 138 10.27 8.66 -11.95
CA ALA A 138 9.26 8.03 -11.12
C ALA A 138 9.13 8.73 -9.78
N LYS A 139 7.92 8.65 -9.21
CA LYS A 139 7.62 8.93 -7.81
C LYS A 139 7.23 7.61 -7.18
N VAL A 140 8.04 7.15 -6.23
CA VAL A 140 7.84 5.86 -5.56
C VAL A 140 7.59 6.04 -4.09
N ARG A 141 6.70 5.21 -3.55
CA ARG A 141 6.48 5.06 -2.12
C ARG A 141 7.21 3.81 -1.67
N LEU A 142 8.09 3.97 -0.67
CA LEU A 142 8.91 2.90 -0.11
C LEU A 142 8.73 2.82 1.41
N PRO A 143 8.82 1.62 2.00
CA PRO A 143 8.93 1.49 3.45
C PRO A 143 10.11 2.31 3.97
N GLY A 144 9.89 3.07 5.03
CA GLY A 144 10.94 3.91 5.64
C GLY A 144 10.41 5.24 6.15
N GLY A 145 11.33 6.04 6.70
CA GLY A 145 10.98 7.31 7.29
C GLY A 145 10.31 7.20 8.66
N SER A 146 9.75 8.32 9.14
CA SER A 146 9.15 8.42 10.48
C SER A 146 7.64 8.67 10.49
N LYS A 147 7.06 8.94 9.33
CA LYS A 147 5.63 9.27 9.24
C LYS A 147 4.82 8.01 8.91
N PRO A 148 3.83 7.65 9.74
CA PRO A 148 2.97 6.54 9.42
C PRO A 148 2.20 6.81 8.14
N PHE A 149 2.03 5.77 7.31
CA PHE A 149 1.24 5.83 6.10
C PHE A 149 -0.20 5.39 6.34
N ALA A 150 -0.36 4.32 7.10
CA ALA A 150 -1.65 3.73 7.44
C ALA A 150 -1.92 3.78 8.94
N MET A 151 -3.17 3.55 9.32
CA MET A 151 -3.57 3.43 10.71
C MET A 151 -4.35 2.13 10.92
N TYR A 152 -4.17 1.52 12.08
CA TYR A 152 -4.76 0.27 12.50
C TYR A 152 -5.51 0.42 13.81
N LEU A 153 -6.70 -0.20 13.89
CA LEU A 153 -7.48 -0.39 15.11
C LEU A 153 -7.69 -1.89 15.33
N GLY A 154 -7.04 -2.46 16.34
CA GLY A 154 -7.26 -3.84 16.76
C GLY A 154 -8.56 -4.00 17.53
N PHE A 155 -9.29 -5.09 17.28
CA PHE A 155 -10.52 -5.45 18.00
C PHE A 155 -10.28 -6.55 19.03
N THR A 156 -9.14 -7.26 18.94
CA THR A 156 -8.71 -8.32 19.85
C THR A 156 -7.27 -8.07 20.28
N GLU A 157 -6.89 -8.53 21.48
CA GLU A 157 -5.53 -8.40 22.00
C GLU A 157 -4.61 -9.53 21.51
N ASP A 158 -5.17 -10.61 20.98
CA ASP A 158 -4.46 -11.85 20.63
C ASP A 158 -3.76 -11.81 19.25
N ARG A 159 -3.88 -10.71 18.51
CA ARG A 159 -3.32 -10.58 17.17
C ARG A 159 -2.24 -9.52 17.11
N GLN A 160 -1.16 -9.86 16.40
CA GLN A 160 -0.12 -8.91 16.10
C GLN A 160 -0.63 -7.77 15.20
N GLU A 161 -0.14 -6.57 15.45
CA GLU A 161 -0.41 -5.43 14.58
C GLU A 161 0.19 -5.68 13.19
N PRO A 162 -0.46 -5.21 12.12
CA PRO A 162 0.08 -5.35 10.78
C PRO A 162 1.38 -4.53 10.64
N SER A 163 2.37 -5.10 9.96
CA SER A 163 3.67 -4.45 9.74
C SER A 163 3.69 -3.60 8.45
N TYR A 164 2.86 -3.97 7.47
CA TYR A 164 2.88 -3.38 6.14
C TYR A 164 1.47 -3.29 5.55
N PHE A 165 1.21 -2.16 4.87
CA PHE A 165 0.04 -1.93 4.04
C PHE A 165 0.49 -1.22 2.76
N GLY A 166 0.24 -1.82 1.60
CA GLY A 166 0.89 -1.40 0.36
C GLY A 166 0.03 -0.47 -0.50
N ILE A 167 -0.88 -1.05 -1.27
CA ILE A 167 -1.59 -0.30 -2.31
C ILE A 167 -2.77 0.43 -1.68
N ALA A 168 -2.81 1.75 -1.85
CA ALA A 168 -3.94 2.59 -1.46
C ALA A 168 -4.20 3.65 -2.54
N LEU A 169 -5.43 4.08 -2.62
CA LEU A 169 -5.83 5.24 -3.43
C LEU A 169 -5.66 6.50 -2.56
N ASP A 170 -4.58 7.25 -2.77
CA ASP A 170 -4.23 8.47 -2.03
C ASP A 170 -3.67 9.58 -2.93
#